data_f3892bae3c8376e69656c9d639c923b9
#
_entry.id   f3892bae3c8376e69656c9d639c923b9
#
_cell.length_a   1.000
_cell.length_b   1.000
_cell.length_c   1.000
_cell.angle_alpha   90.00
_cell.angle_beta   90.00
_cell.angle_gamma   90.00
#
_symmetry.space_group_name_H-M   'P 1'
#
loop_
_entity.id
_entity.type
_entity.pdbx_description
1 polymer ?
#
loop_
_entity_poly.entity_id
_entity_poly.type
_entity_poly.pdbx_seq_one_letter_code
_entity_poly.pdbx_strand_id
1 'polypeptide(L)'
;WIIPEDEKFTAEDMKIYKRELIRCRLSLDSALFKGYKEILFMMHYPPAYSWAPETGFTKLFEEYQVKNVVYGHLHGEKNFGAGITGYNKGINYTLVSSDYINFCPKKIID
;
A
#
# COMPACT_ATOMS: atom_id res chain seq x y z
N TRP A 1 9.47 -3.25 -7.51
CA TRP A 1 8.58 -2.10 -7.41
C TRP A 1 9.40 -0.85 -7.11
N ILE A 2 9.41 0.09 -8.03
CA ILE A 2 10.18 1.32 -7.96
C ILE A 2 9.20 2.49 -7.94
N ILE A 3 9.46 3.49 -7.11
CA ILE A 3 8.66 4.71 -6.99
C ILE A 3 9.41 5.92 -7.53
N PRO A 4 8.73 7.03 -7.89
CA PRO A 4 9.39 8.19 -8.51
C PRO A 4 10.56 8.80 -7.71
N GLU A 5 10.59 8.59 -6.41
CA GLU A 5 11.64 9.07 -5.51
C GLU A 5 12.91 8.21 -5.54
N ASP A 6 12.88 7.04 -6.20
CA ASP A 6 14.05 6.17 -6.36
C ASP A 6 14.97 6.70 -7.46
N GLU A 7 16.26 6.78 -7.19
CA GLU A 7 17.27 7.25 -8.16
C GLU A 7 17.35 6.40 -9.44
N LYS A 8 16.93 5.14 -9.37
CA LYS A 8 16.91 4.21 -10.51
C LYS A 8 15.62 4.26 -11.32
N PHE A 9 14.72 5.16 -10.96
CA PHE A 9 13.41 5.28 -11.61
C PHE A 9 13.55 5.75 -13.06
N THR A 10 12.95 5.00 -13.99
CA THR A 10 13.02 5.23 -15.43
C THR A 10 11.71 5.77 -15.99
N ALA A 11 11.74 6.20 -17.26
CA ALA A 11 10.52 6.59 -17.99
C ALA A 11 9.54 5.42 -18.16
N GLU A 12 10.04 4.19 -18.30
CA GLU A 12 9.19 3.00 -18.37
C GLU A 12 8.54 2.69 -17.01
N ASP A 13 9.29 2.85 -15.93
CA ASP A 13 8.75 2.72 -14.56
C ASP A 13 7.63 3.73 -14.32
N MET A 14 7.75 4.95 -14.85
CA MET A 14 6.71 5.97 -14.77
C MET A 14 5.39 5.53 -15.44
N LYS A 15 5.47 4.86 -16.59
CA LYS A 15 4.28 4.33 -17.26
C LYS A 15 3.60 3.26 -16.42
N ILE A 16 4.39 2.34 -15.85
CA ILE A 16 3.90 1.28 -14.98
C ILE A 16 3.28 1.88 -13.73
N TYR A 17 3.97 2.81 -13.08
CA TYR A 17 3.50 3.49 -11.87
C TYR A 17 2.16 4.21 -12.09
N LYS A 18 2.05 5.00 -13.15
CA LYS A 18 0.80 5.70 -13.51
C LYS A 18 -0.33 4.72 -13.80
N ARG A 19 -0.06 3.63 -14.51
CA ARG A 19 -1.05 2.58 -14.78
C ARG A 19 -1.58 1.97 -13.49
N GLU A 20 -0.70 1.64 -12.56
CA GLU A 20 -1.09 1.04 -11.29
C GLU A 20 -1.88 2.03 -10.40
N LEU A 21 -1.55 3.33 -10.43
CA LEU A 21 -2.36 4.35 -9.77
C LEU A 21 -3.78 4.43 -10.34
N ILE A 22 -3.93 4.36 -11.66
CA ILE A 22 -5.24 4.32 -12.32
C ILE A 22 -6.03 3.09 -11.88
N ARG A 23 -5.40 1.92 -11.85
CA ARG A 23 -6.04 0.67 -11.39
C ARG A 23 -6.46 0.74 -9.93
N CYS A 24 -5.62 1.32 -9.08
CA CYS A 24 -5.95 1.57 -7.69
C CYS A 24 -7.19 2.47 -7.56
N ARG A 25 -7.21 3.59 -8.28
CA ARG A 25 -8.37 4.52 -8.30
C ARG A 25 -9.64 3.82 -8.77
N LEU A 26 -9.59 3.05 -9.85
CA LEU A 26 -10.75 2.31 -10.35
C LEU A 26 -11.31 1.33 -9.31
N SER A 27 -10.43 0.66 -8.58
CA SER A 27 -10.84 -0.25 -7.51
C SER A 27 -11.55 0.50 -6.36
N LEU A 28 -11.00 1.65 -5.96
CA LEU A 28 -11.60 2.50 -4.93
C LEU A 28 -12.93 3.11 -5.37
N ASP A 29 -13.02 3.59 -6.62
CA ASP A 29 -14.26 4.11 -7.20
C ASP A 29 -15.35 3.03 -7.21
N SER A 30 -14.99 1.80 -7.56
CA SER A 30 -15.92 0.66 -7.56
C SER A 30 -16.47 0.38 -6.15
N ALA A 31 -15.63 0.46 -5.13
CA ALA A 31 -16.07 0.28 -3.74
C ALA A 31 -17.06 1.38 -3.32
N LEU A 32 -16.75 2.65 -3.64
CA LEU A 32 -17.65 3.77 -3.34
C LEU A 32 -18.97 3.67 -4.11
N PHE A 33 -18.91 3.32 -5.39
CA PHE A 33 -20.12 3.15 -6.22
C PHE A 33 -21.07 2.08 -5.65
N LYS A 34 -20.51 1.02 -5.06
CA LYS A 34 -21.30 -0.02 -4.37
C LYS A 34 -21.79 0.39 -2.98
N GLY A 35 -21.44 1.58 -2.51
CA GLY A 35 -21.92 2.13 -1.23
C GLY A 35 -21.18 1.64 0.01
N TYR A 36 -20.00 1.03 -0.13
CA TYR A 36 -19.18 0.63 1.02
C TYR A 36 -18.61 1.85 1.73
N LYS A 37 -18.78 1.89 3.04
CA LYS A 37 -18.33 3.01 3.89
C LYS A 37 -16.96 2.78 4.51
N GLU A 38 -16.58 1.54 4.70
CA GLU A 38 -15.26 1.16 5.22
C GLU A 38 -14.50 0.40 4.14
N ILE A 39 -13.31 0.85 3.85
CA ILE A 39 -12.43 0.25 2.86
C ILE A 39 -11.19 -0.29 3.55
N LEU A 40 -10.95 -1.58 3.39
CA LEU A 40 -9.67 -2.23 3.60
C LEU A 40 -9.06 -2.49 2.23
N PHE A 41 -7.91 -1.91 1.96
CA PHE A 41 -7.21 -2.09 0.69
C PHE A 41 -6.10 -3.14 0.81
N MET A 42 -6.07 -4.06 -0.12
CA MET A 42 -5.07 -5.12 -0.17
C MET A 42 -4.21 -4.96 -1.42
N MET A 43 -2.90 -4.98 -1.27
CA MET A 43 -1.97 -4.92 -2.39
C MET A 43 -0.73 -5.78 -2.12
N HIS A 44 -0.02 -6.13 -3.18
CA HIS A 44 1.17 -6.98 -3.04
C HIS A 44 2.38 -6.17 -2.57
N TYR A 45 2.71 -5.09 -3.26
CA TYR A 45 3.87 -4.27 -2.95
C TYR A 45 3.57 -3.24 -1.86
N PRO A 46 4.59 -2.80 -1.10
CA PRO A 46 4.38 -1.70 -0.17
C PRO A 46 3.92 -0.43 -0.92
N PRO A 47 2.90 0.28 -0.42
CA PRO A 47 2.41 1.50 -1.06
C PRO A 47 3.37 2.68 -0.93
N ALA A 48 4.23 2.64 0.06
CA ALA A 48 5.25 3.63 0.33
C ALA A 48 6.39 2.99 1.14
N TYR A 49 7.48 3.71 1.29
CA TYR A 49 8.67 3.24 2.00
C TYR A 49 8.98 4.15 3.18
N SER A 50 9.74 3.63 4.16
CA SER A 50 10.13 4.41 5.35
C SER A 50 10.92 5.67 4.98
N TRP A 51 11.70 5.63 3.90
CA TRP A 51 12.47 6.76 3.36
C TRP A 51 11.67 7.67 2.42
N ALA A 52 10.51 7.21 1.94
CA ALA A 52 9.59 7.97 1.08
C ALA A 52 8.15 7.65 1.49
N PRO A 53 7.66 8.20 2.60
CA PRO A 53 6.36 7.80 3.19
C PRO A 53 5.14 8.35 2.45
N GLU A 54 5.34 9.28 1.51
CA GLU A 54 4.27 9.82 0.68
C GLU A 54 4.46 9.41 -0.77
N THR A 55 3.45 8.78 -1.36
CA THR A 55 3.42 8.37 -2.76
C THR A 55 2.05 8.69 -3.37
N GLY A 56 1.90 8.46 -4.66
CA GLY A 56 0.59 8.54 -5.31
C GLY A 56 -0.43 7.58 -4.69
N PHE A 57 0.00 6.43 -4.20
CA PHE A 57 -0.87 5.46 -3.51
C PHE A 57 -1.36 5.98 -2.16
N THR A 58 -0.47 6.47 -1.32
CA THR A 58 -0.87 7.00 0.00
C THR A 58 -1.81 8.18 -0.14
N LYS A 59 -1.59 9.06 -1.13
CA LYS A 59 -2.49 10.18 -1.43
C LYS A 59 -3.87 9.72 -1.86
N LEU A 60 -3.96 8.66 -2.69
CA LEU A 60 -5.24 8.05 -3.05
C LEU A 60 -5.96 7.49 -1.83
N PHE A 61 -5.26 6.76 -0.96
CA PHE A 61 -5.85 6.21 0.24
C PHE A 61 -6.40 7.29 1.18
N GLU A 62 -5.70 8.41 1.30
CA GLU A 62 -6.17 9.57 2.06
C GLU A 62 -7.42 10.19 1.42
N GLU A 63 -7.41 10.42 0.10
CA GLU A 63 -8.53 10.97 -0.67
C GLU A 63 -9.81 10.14 -0.49
N TYR A 64 -9.69 8.81 -0.54
CA TYR A 64 -10.81 7.87 -0.41
C TYR A 64 -11.11 7.47 1.03
N GLN A 65 -10.41 8.03 2.00
CA GLN A 65 -10.57 7.73 3.43
C GLN A 65 -10.47 6.23 3.76
N VAL A 66 -9.54 5.55 3.12
CA VAL A 66 -9.21 4.17 3.41
C VAL A 66 -8.76 4.06 4.86
N LYS A 67 -9.23 3.05 5.60
CA LYS A 67 -8.90 2.89 7.02
C LYS A 67 -7.73 1.94 7.25
N ASN A 68 -7.65 0.90 6.45
CA ASN A 68 -6.63 -0.13 6.57
C ASN A 68 -6.05 -0.46 5.21
N VAL A 69 -4.73 -0.54 5.15
CA VAL A 69 -3.98 -1.01 3.98
C VAL A 69 -3.09 -2.16 4.41
N VAL A 70 -3.24 -3.31 3.76
CA VAL A 70 -2.37 -4.46 3.99
C VAL A 70 -1.56 -4.77 2.75
N TYR A 71 -0.29 -5.12 2.94
CA TYR A 71 0.61 -5.43 1.84
C TYR A 71 1.62 -6.51 2.26
N GLY A 72 2.27 -7.11 1.28
CA GLY A 72 3.27 -8.16 1.48
C GLY A 72 4.59 -7.84 0.81
N HIS A 73 5.07 -8.75 -0.02
CA HIS A 73 6.29 -8.65 -0.83
C HIS A 73 7.61 -8.64 -0.05
N LEU A 74 7.70 -7.89 1.04
CA LEU A 74 8.92 -7.77 1.83
C LEU A 74 9.16 -9.04 2.66
N HIS A 75 10.20 -9.77 2.33
CA HIS A 75 10.63 -10.99 3.00
C HIS A 75 12.02 -10.85 3.60
N GLY A 76 12.26 -11.53 4.72
CA GLY A 76 13.52 -11.50 5.46
C GLY A 76 13.63 -10.30 6.40
N GLU A 77 14.19 -10.52 7.59
CA GLU A 77 14.28 -9.51 8.67
C GLU A 77 14.87 -8.17 8.22
N LYS A 78 15.85 -8.21 7.31
CA LYS A 78 16.51 -7.00 6.79
C LYS A 78 15.56 -6.10 6.00
N ASN A 79 14.48 -6.65 5.45
CA ASN A 79 13.55 -5.96 4.56
C ASN A 79 12.25 -5.54 5.23
N PHE A 80 11.90 -6.12 6.38
CA PHE A 80 10.61 -5.86 7.03
C PHE A 80 10.37 -4.39 7.36
N GLY A 81 11.40 -3.65 7.70
CA GLY A 81 11.29 -2.23 8.02
C GLY A 81 11.32 -1.27 6.82
N ALA A 82 11.44 -1.79 5.59
CA ALA A 82 11.55 -0.94 4.41
C ALA A 82 10.25 -0.25 4.02
N GLY A 83 9.10 -0.92 4.23
CA GLY A 83 7.78 -0.38 3.91
C GLY A 83 7.20 0.50 5.03
N ILE A 84 6.21 1.30 4.67
CA ILE A 84 5.46 2.10 5.65
C ILE A 84 4.60 1.19 6.53
N THR A 85 4.66 1.37 7.85
CA THR A 85 3.86 0.61 8.81
C THR A 85 3.27 1.51 9.90
N GLY A 86 2.21 1.03 10.55
CA GLY A 86 1.52 1.74 11.62
C GLY A 86 0.56 2.81 11.12
N TYR A 87 0.10 3.65 12.02
CA TYR A 87 -0.82 4.73 11.70
C TYR A 87 -0.09 5.91 11.07
N ASN A 88 -0.59 6.33 9.91
CA ASN A 88 -0.12 7.52 9.23
C ASN A 88 -1.34 8.22 8.60
N LYS A 89 -1.58 9.46 8.98
CA LYS A 89 -2.71 10.28 8.50
C LYS A 89 -4.07 9.56 8.59
N GLY A 90 -4.31 8.84 9.67
CA GLY A 90 -5.57 8.14 9.93
C GLY A 90 -5.70 6.79 9.23
N ILE A 91 -4.67 6.31 8.56
CA ILE A 91 -4.65 5.03 7.85
C ILE A 91 -3.68 4.08 8.55
N ASN A 92 -4.13 2.87 8.83
CA ASN A 92 -3.30 1.83 9.41
C ASN A 92 -2.67 0.97 8.31
N TYR A 93 -1.34 1.04 8.18
CA TYR A 93 -0.56 0.25 7.22
C TYR A 93 0.02 -0.99 7.90
N THR A 94 -0.22 -2.16 7.35
CA THR A 94 0.21 -3.41 7.95
C THR A 94 0.92 -4.30 6.94
N LEU A 95 2.17 -4.68 7.25
CA LEU A 95 2.87 -5.73 6.52
C LEU A 95 2.33 -7.09 6.96
N VAL A 96 2.00 -7.95 5.99
CA VAL A 96 1.47 -9.31 6.22
C VAL A 96 2.24 -10.38 5.45
N SER A 97 3.51 -10.14 5.11
CA SER A 97 4.36 -11.19 4.54
C SER A 97 4.41 -12.40 5.47
N SER A 98 4.35 -13.59 4.91
CA SER A 98 4.19 -14.83 5.67
C SER A 98 5.24 -15.04 6.76
N ASP A 99 6.49 -14.78 6.45
CA ASP A 99 7.60 -14.86 7.39
C ASP A 99 7.55 -13.76 8.47
N TYR A 100 7.08 -12.57 8.13
CA TYR A 100 6.90 -11.47 9.08
C TYR A 100 5.84 -11.77 10.14
N ILE A 101 4.75 -12.44 9.75
CA ILE A 101 3.66 -12.83 10.66
C ILE A 101 3.86 -14.25 11.22
N ASN A 102 5.07 -14.84 11.10
CA ASN A 102 5.40 -16.18 11.57
C ASN A 102 4.44 -17.25 11.07
N PHE A 103 3.99 -17.14 9.82
CA PHE A 103 3.05 -18.06 9.18
C PHE A 103 1.72 -18.24 9.94
N CYS A 104 1.37 -17.28 10.78
CA CYS A 104 0.11 -17.26 11.53
C CYS A 104 -0.82 -16.17 10.98
N PRO A 105 -2.10 -16.48 10.75
CA PRO A 105 -3.06 -15.44 10.31
C PRO A 105 -3.10 -14.26 11.27
N LYS A 106 -3.06 -13.06 10.71
CA LYS A 106 -3.17 -11.81 11.48
C LYS A 106 -4.54 -11.21 11.29
N LYS A 107 -5.25 -10.94 12.40
CA LYS A 107 -6.51 -10.22 12.38
C LYS A 107 -6.25 -8.74 12.08
N ILE A 108 -6.92 -8.20 11.07
CA ILE A 108 -6.76 -6.80 10.65
C ILE A 108 -7.93 -5.94 11.13
N ILE A 109 -9.13 -6.49 11.06
CA ILE A 109 -10.37 -5.83 11.49
C ILE A 109 -11.22 -6.77 12.32
N ASP A 110 -12.10 -6.22 13.13
CA ASP A 110 -13.07 -6.98 13.94
C ASP A 110 -14.29 -7.43 13.15
#